data_8aa17860d87fab7c2148976c3470826c
#
_entry.id   8aa17860d87fab7c2148976c3470826c
#
_cell.length_a   1.000
_cell.length_b   1.000
_cell.length_c   1.000
_cell.angle_alpha   90.00
_cell.angle_beta   90.00
_cell.angle_gamma   90.00
#
_symmetry.space_group_name_H-M   'P 1'
#
loop_
_entity.id
_entity.type
_entity.pdbx_description
1 polymer ?
#
loop_
_entity_poly.entity_id
_entity_poly.type
_entity_poly.pdbx_seq_one_letter_code
_entity_poly.pdbx_strand_id
1 'polypeptide(L)'
;AAARAGARIVKHQTHIVEDEMSKVAKNVKPGNSDKSIYDVMSMAALSEEDEYELMQYTQSKGMVFLSTPFSRAAADRLESFGVLAYKIGSGELNNYPLIKHIASFHKPMILSTGMNNIASIKKATSILEEYGIPYALMHTTNLYPTKPEFVRLGAMQEMMRVFKDVPIGLSDHTQSNAACLAAVALGANLVERHFTDTMKRTGPDIVCSMDEAELKNLLNDTKDIYKMLGGKKEAIPEEKVTSDFAFATVVSIKPIKKGETFTKENLWVKRPGTGSIPADEYEKILGQIANMDIESDTQITREMIKK
;
A
#
# COMPACT_ATOMS: atom_id res chain seq x y z
N ALA A 1 -2.64 -15.61 17.18
CA ALA A 1 -2.54 -14.16 17.16
C ALA A 1 -2.89 -13.61 15.76
N ALA A 2 -2.14 -13.93 14.71
CA ALA A 2 -2.36 -13.39 13.35
C ALA A 2 -3.80 -13.59 12.84
N ALA A 3 -4.39 -14.78 13.04
CA ALA A 3 -5.79 -15.05 12.68
C ALA A 3 -6.78 -14.13 13.42
N ARG A 4 -6.56 -13.90 14.73
CA ARG A 4 -7.41 -12.99 15.52
C ARG A 4 -7.31 -11.54 15.06
N ALA A 5 -6.14 -11.13 14.59
CA ALA A 5 -5.94 -9.80 13.99
C ALA A 5 -6.63 -9.65 12.62
N GLY A 6 -6.95 -10.76 11.95
CA GLY A 6 -7.61 -10.79 10.65
C GLY A 6 -6.69 -11.06 9.46
N ALA A 7 -5.48 -11.59 9.69
CA ALA A 7 -4.60 -12.04 8.61
C ALA A 7 -5.28 -13.11 7.76
N ARG A 8 -5.06 -13.06 6.44
CA ARG A 8 -5.54 -14.08 5.50
C ARG A 8 -4.43 -15.00 5.02
N ILE A 9 -3.20 -14.52 5.00
CA ILE A 9 -2.02 -15.25 4.56
C ILE A 9 -0.97 -15.14 5.67
N VAL A 10 -0.39 -16.26 6.05
CA VAL A 10 0.78 -16.32 6.93
C VAL A 10 1.90 -16.99 6.16
N LYS A 11 3.06 -16.34 6.17
CA LYS A 11 4.24 -16.86 5.48
C LYS A 11 5.23 -17.47 6.46
N HIS A 12 5.70 -18.67 6.14
CA HIS A 12 6.79 -19.38 6.76
C HIS A 12 8.04 -19.40 5.86
N GLN A 13 9.15 -19.92 6.36
CA GLN A 13 10.38 -20.14 5.61
C GLN A 13 10.82 -21.59 5.80
N THR A 14 10.97 -22.32 4.68
CA THR A 14 11.34 -23.75 4.70
C THR A 14 12.83 -23.89 4.46
N HIS A 15 13.54 -24.32 5.51
CA HIS A 15 14.98 -24.52 5.48
C HIS A 15 15.33 -26.01 5.57
N ILE A 16 16.09 -26.52 4.60
CA ILE A 16 16.81 -27.79 4.65
C ILE A 16 18.28 -27.42 4.48
N VAL A 17 18.95 -27.17 5.59
CA VAL A 17 20.21 -26.42 5.63
C VAL A 17 21.33 -27.09 4.86
N GLU A 18 21.36 -28.44 4.84
CA GLU A 18 22.37 -29.23 4.10
C GLU A 18 22.19 -29.10 2.57
N ASP A 19 20.97 -28.87 2.07
CA ASP A 19 20.69 -28.66 0.65
C ASP A 19 20.75 -27.15 0.26
N GLU A 20 20.55 -26.28 1.25
CA GLU A 20 20.56 -24.82 1.08
C GLU A 20 21.97 -24.24 1.10
N MET A 21 22.83 -24.69 2.02
CA MET A 21 24.10 -24.04 2.34
C MET A 21 25.32 -24.93 2.19
N SER A 22 26.36 -24.42 1.56
CA SER A 22 27.64 -25.05 1.56
C SER A 22 28.34 -24.94 2.94
N LYS A 23 29.32 -25.78 3.20
CA LYS A 23 30.09 -25.77 4.47
C LYS A 23 30.75 -24.42 4.79
N VAL A 24 30.98 -23.58 3.79
CA VAL A 24 31.55 -22.22 3.96
C VAL A 24 30.63 -21.33 4.79
N ALA A 25 29.33 -21.55 4.74
CA ALA A 25 28.33 -20.78 5.51
C ALA A 25 28.57 -20.85 7.03
N LYS A 26 29.25 -21.88 7.52
CA LYS A 26 29.65 -22.00 8.93
C LYS A 26 30.64 -20.91 9.38
N ASN A 27 31.31 -20.24 8.43
CA ASN A 27 32.25 -19.15 8.68
C ASN A 27 31.71 -17.77 8.35
N VAL A 28 30.45 -17.66 7.87
CA VAL A 28 29.80 -16.38 7.50
C VAL A 28 28.83 -15.99 8.59
N LYS A 29 29.00 -14.79 9.14
CA LYS A 29 28.08 -14.22 10.15
C LYS A 29 27.17 -13.17 9.50
N PRO A 30 25.85 -13.25 9.70
CA PRO A 30 24.94 -12.18 9.30
C PRO A 30 25.13 -10.95 10.19
N GLY A 31 24.75 -9.76 9.70
CA GLY A 31 24.94 -8.50 10.41
C GLY A 31 24.15 -8.34 11.72
N ASN A 32 23.16 -9.19 11.94
CA ASN A 32 22.23 -9.17 13.09
C ASN A 32 22.40 -10.37 14.05
N SER A 33 23.48 -11.17 13.92
CA SER A 33 23.74 -12.32 14.79
C SER A 33 25.24 -12.55 15.00
N ASP A 34 25.62 -13.00 16.19
CA ASP A 34 26.98 -13.45 16.51
C ASP A 34 27.25 -14.89 16.06
N LYS A 35 26.22 -15.66 15.71
CA LYS A 35 26.32 -17.03 15.20
C LYS A 35 26.55 -17.03 13.69
N SER A 36 27.06 -18.12 13.14
CA SER A 36 27.14 -18.31 11.70
C SER A 36 25.74 -18.38 11.09
N ILE A 37 25.60 -18.00 9.81
CA ILE A 37 24.30 -18.11 9.12
C ILE A 37 23.82 -19.56 9.07
N TYR A 38 24.74 -20.52 8.95
CA TYR A 38 24.44 -21.95 9.02
C TYR A 38 23.80 -22.34 10.34
N ASP A 39 24.36 -21.89 11.48
CA ASP A 39 23.82 -22.19 12.81
C ASP A 39 22.46 -21.49 13.05
N VAL A 40 22.32 -20.24 12.59
CA VAL A 40 21.07 -19.49 12.70
C VAL A 40 19.95 -20.23 11.97
N MET A 41 20.18 -20.65 10.73
CA MET A 41 19.16 -21.37 9.95
C MET A 41 18.90 -22.78 10.50
N SER A 42 19.96 -23.51 10.95
CA SER A 42 19.78 -24.82 11.58
C SER A 42 18.91 -24.75 12.85
N MET A 43 18.98 -23.66 13.59
CA MET A 43 18.15 -23.46 14.79
C MET A 43 16.70 -23.04 14.45
N ALA A 44 16.48 -22.45 13.30
CA ALA A 44 15.17 -21.99 12.84
C ALA A 44 14.42 -23.02 12.00
N ALA A 45 15.14 -23.99 11.41
CA ALA A 45 14.55 -25.02 10.59
C ALA A 45 13.62 -25.94 11.40
N LEU A 46 12.43 -26.19 10.88
CA LEU A 46 11.51 -27.19 11.42
C LEU A 46 11.76 -28.57 10.78
N SER A 47 11.39 -29.63 11.52
CA SER A 47 11.26 -30.95 10.91
C SER A 47 10.14 -30.95 9.86
N GLU A 48 10.12 -31.95 8.99
CA GLU A 48 9.06 -32.08 8.00
C GLU A 48 7.67 -32.25 8.65
N GLU A 49 7.62 -33.03 9.74
CA GLU A 49 6.39 -33.26 10.51
C GLU A 49 5.88 -31.99 11.18
N ASP A 50 6.75 -31.23 11.87
CA ASP A 50 6.38 -29.99 12.54
C ASP A 50 5.92 -28.93 11.52
N GLU A 51 6.57 -28.84 10.36
CA GLU A 51 6.21 -27.89 9.31
C GLU A 51 4.87 -28.24 8.67
N TYR A 52 4.61 -29.52 8.45
CA TYR A 52 3.30 -29.99 7.97
C TYR A 52 2.19 -29.73 8.99
N GLU A 53 2.44 -29.98 10.27
CA GLU A 53 1.48 -29.63 11.35
C GLU A 53 1.23 -28.12 11.40
N LEU A 54 2.28 -27.30 11.27
CA LEU A 54 2.15 -25.84 11.21
C LEU A 54 1.27 -25.41 10.05
N MET A 55 1.43 -26.01 8.86
CA MET A 55 0.58 -25.74 7.71
C MET A 55 -0.88 -26.10 7.99
N GLN A 56 -1.14 -27.32 8.50
CA GLN A 56 -2.50 -27.76 8.83
C GLN A 56 -3.14 -26.87 9.89
N TYR A 57 -2.39 -26.49 10.93
CA TYR A 57 -2.87 -25.58 11.95
C TYR A 57 -3.22 -24.20 11.38
N THR A 58 -2.37 -23.65 10.52
CA THR A 58 -2.62 -22.37 9.83
C THR A 58 -3.92 -22.44 9.02
N GLN A 59 -4.11 -23.50 8.24
CA GLN A 59 -5.32 -23.73 7.44
C GLN A 59 -6.57 -23.91 8.32
N SER A 60 -6.44 -24.58 9.47
CA SER A 60 -7.54 -24.75 10.44
C SER A 60 -8.04 -23.43 11.04
N LYS A 61 -7.19 -22.38 10.99
CA LYS A 61 -7.56 -20.99 11.40
C LYS A 61 -8.15 -20.17 10.24
N GLY A 62 -8.38 -20.76 9.08
CA GLY A 62 -8.95 -20.11 7.91
C GLY A 62 -7.92 -19.23 7.15
N MET A 63 -6.63 -19.43 7.37
CA MET A 63 -5.57 -18.69 6.69
C MET A 63 -4.90 -19.56 5.62
N VAL A 64 -4.38 -18.90 4.59
CA VAL A 64 -3.50 -19.53 3.59
C VAL A 64 -2.09 -19.64 4.18
N PHE A 65 -1.54 -20.85 4.14
CA PHE A 65 -0.13 -21.09 4.42
C PHE A 65 0.68 -20.83 3.16
N LEU A 66 1.63 -19.90 3.24
CA LEU A 66 2.60 -19.59 2.20
C LEU A 66 3.99 -19.88 2.76
N SER A 67 4.90 -20.46 1.98
CA SER A 67 6.28 -20.63 2.44
C SER A 67 7.29 -20.26 1.36
N THR A 68 8.49 -19.88 1.82
CA THR A 68 9.66 -19.60 0.99
C THR A 68 10.59 -20.80 1.08
N PRO A 69 10.75 -21.62 0.04
CA PRO A 69 11.79 -22.63 -0.01
C PRO A 69 13.15 -21.98 -0.34
N PHE A 70 14.19 -22.34 0.40
CA PHE A 70 15.55 -21.85 0.17
C PHE A 70 16.44 -22.88 -0.54
N SER A 71 15.88 -24.05 -0.88
CA SER A 71 16.58 -25.08 -1.62
C SER A 71 15.62 -25.89 -2.47
N ARG A 72 16.17 -26.75 -3.34
CA ARG A 72 15.37 -27.65 -4.14
C ARG A 72 14.62 -28.65 -3.27
N ALA A 73 15.28 -29.27 -2.28
CA ALA A 73 14.63 -30.20 -1.37
C ALA A 73 13.52 -29.54 -0.56
N ALA A 74 13.69 -28.26 -0.16
CA ALA A 74 12.64 -27.48 0.50
C ALA A 74 11.44 -27.23 -0.43
N ALA A 75 11.68 -26.97 -1.71
CA ALA A 75 10.61 -26.81 -2.69
C ALA A 75 9.84 -28.12 -2.91
N ASP A 76 10.53 -29.25 -3.03
CA ASP A 76 9.95 -30.58 -3.18
C ASP A 76 9.09 -30.95 -1.95
N ARG A 77 9.56 -30.65 -0.73
CA ARG A 77 8.80 -30.83 0.51
C ARG A 77 7.49 -30.03 0.47
N LEU A 78 7.54 -28.75 0.14
CA LEU A 78 6.35 -27.91 0.05
C LEU A 78 5.38 -28.39 -1.04
N GLU A 79 5.91 -28.90 -2.17
CA GLU A 79 5.06 -29.49 -3.21
C GLU A 79 4.35 -30.73 -2.71
N SER A 80 5.04 -31.62 -1.94
CA SER A 80 4.41 -32.79 -1.31
C SER A 80 3.31 -32.44 -0.32
N PHE A 81 3.41 -31.26 0.35
CA PHE A 81 2.38 -30.73 1.24
C PHE A 81 1.16 -30.16 0.49
N GLY A 82 1.28 -29.95 -0.80
CA GLY A 82 0.19 -29.40 -1.62
C GLY A 82 -0.05 -27.90 -1.41
N VAL A 83 1.01 -27.11 -1.16
CA VAL A 83 0.89 -25.64 -1.03
C VAL A 83 0.26 -25.02 -2.29
N LEU A 84 -0.49 -23.93 -2.11
CA LEU A 84 -1.22 -23.27 -3.20
C LEU A 84 -0.34 -22.34 -4.04
N ALA A 85 0.76 -21.84 -3.48
CA ALA A 85 1.67 -20.87 -4.10
C ALA A 85 3.02 -20.92 -3.39
N TYR A 86 4.02 -20.31 -4.03
CA TYR A 86 5.38 -20.20 -3.48
C TYR A 86 5.79 -18.75 -3.26
N LYS A 87 6.58 -18.50 -2.22
CA LYS A 87 7.33 -17.26 -2.06
C LYS A 87 8.79 -17.49 -2.47
N ILE A 88 9.36 -16.53 -3.18
CA ILE A 88 10.82 -16.49 -3.45
C ILE A 88 11.39 -15.33 -2.64
N GLY A 89 12.37 -15.64 -1.79
CA GLY A 89 13.11 -14.64 -1.03
C GLY A 89 14.00 -13.77 -1.92
N SER A 90 14.36 -12.59 -1.44
CA SER A 90 15.22 -11.67 -2.21
C SER A 90 16.58 -12.27 -2.54
N GLY A 91 17.13 -13.10 -1.63
CA GLY A 91 18.38 -13.82 -1.84
C GLY A 91 18.32 -14.86 -2.94
N GLU A 92 17.14 -15.46 -3.12
CA GLU A 92 16.89 -16.51 -4.12
C GLU A 92 16.47 -15.96 -5.50
N LEU A 93 16.29 -14.65 -5.64
CA LEU A 93 15.88 -14.10 -6.93
C LEU A 93 16.92 -14.28 -8.05
N ASN A 94 18.18 -14.44 -7.71
CA ASN A 94 19.27 -14.77 -8.65
C ASN A 94 19.50 -16.27 -8.82
N ASN A 95 18.82 -17.11 -8.03
CA ASN A 95 18.89 -18.57 -8.10
C ASN A 95 17.95 -19.09 -9.20
N TYR A 96 18.29 -18.79 -10.45
CA TYR A 96 17.46 -19.18 -11.60
C TYR A 96 17.21 -20.69 -11.70
N PRO A 97 18.16 -21.60 -11.33
CA PRO A 97 17.89 -23.04 -11.27
C PRO A 97 16.76 -23.38 -10.30
N LEU A 98 16.73 -22.78 -9.09
CA LEU A 98 15.65 -22.98 -8.12
C LEU A 98 14.33 -22.41 -8.64
N ILE A 99 14.34 -21.21 -9.22
CA ILE A 99 13.14 -20.60 -9.80
C ILE A 99 12.56 -21.48 -10.91
N LYS A 100 13.39 -22.05 -11.79
CA LYS A 100 12.96 -22.99 -12.84
C LYS A 100 12.35 -24.26 -12.25
N HIS A 101 12.98 -24.79 -11.21
CA HIS A 101 12.49 -25.99 -10.52
C HIS A 101 11.10 -25.75 -9.92
N ILE A 102 10.91 -24.64 -9.19
CA ILE A 102 9.61 -24.29 -8.59
C ILE A 102 8.58 -23.97 -9.69
N ALA A 103 8.97 -23.30 -10.77
CA ALA A 103 8.08 -22.99 -11.88
C ALA A 103 7.53 -24.26 -12.56
N SER A 104 8.30 -25.37 -12.56
CA SER A 104 7.83 -26.66 -13.09
C SER A 104 6.66 -27.27 -12.32
N PHE A 105 6.35 -26.79 -11.13
CA PHE A 105 5.16 -27.19 -10.35
C PHE A 105 3.87 -26.46 -10.82
N HIS A 106 3.99 -25.49 -11.70
CA HIS A 106 2.86 -24.74 -12.30
C HIS A 106 1.94 -24.06 -11.28
N LYS A 107 2.50 -23.53 -10.20
CA LYS A 107 1.76 -22.78 -9.15
C LYS A 107 2.15 -21.30 -9.12
N PRO A 108 1.26 -20.40 -8.67
CA PRO A 108 1.56 -18.97 -8.54
C PRO A 108 2.78 -18.68 -7.65
N MET A 109 3.50 -17.62 -7.97
CA MET A 109 4.71 -17.24 -7.24
C MET A 109 4.69 -15.76 -6.84
N ILE A 110 5.18 -15.45 -5.64
CA ILE A 110 5.42 -14.08 -5.16
C ILE A 110 6.93 -13.92 -4.97
N LEU A 111 7.56 -12.95 -5.67
CA LEU A 111 9.00 -12.75 -5.65
C LEU A 111 9.36 -11.46 -4.92
N SER A 112 10.18 -11.54 -3.86
CA SER A 112 10.84 -10.38 -3.27
C SER A 112 12.08 -9.99 -4.07
N THR A 113 12.31 -8.67 -4.21
CA THR A 113 13.30 -8.13 -5.14
C THR A 113 14.43 -7.33 -4.47
N GLY A 114 14.57 -7.44 -3.16
CA GLY A 114 15.66 -6.77 -2.42
C GLY A 114 17.03 -7.18 -2.96
N MET A 115 18.00 -6.27 -2.87
CA MET A 115 19.39 -6.45 -3.39
C MET A 115 19.47 -6.62 -4.92
N ASN A 116 18.35 -6.55 -5.64
CA ASN A 116 18.26 -6.75 -7.07
C ASN A 116 17.93 -5.47 -7.84
N ASN A 117 18.26 -5.41 -9.11
CA ASN A 117 17.90 -4.33 -10.01
C ASN A 117 16.90 -4.81 -11.07
N ILE A 118 16.35 -3.88 -11.85
CA ILE A 118 15.35 -4.19 -12.88
C ILE A 118 15.83 -5.28 -13.87
N ALA A 119 17.11 -5.28 -14.23
CA ALA A 119 17.65 -6.26 -15.18
C ALA A 119 17.65 -7.69 -14.59
N SER A 120 18.05 -7.86 -13.33
CA SER A 120 18.01 -9.17 -12.66
C SER A 120 16.58 -9.64 -12.38
N ILE A 121 15.67 -8.71 -12.03
CA ILE A 121 14.25 -9.04 -11.87
C ILE A 121 13.65 -9.54 -13.20
N LYS A 122 13.91 -8.85 -14.31
CA LYS A 122 13.45 -9.29 -15.65
C LYS A 122 13.94 -10.68 -16.02
N LYS A 123 15.18 -11.04 -15.66
CA LYS A 123 15.68 -12.41 -15.90
C LYS A 123 14.91 -13.47 -15.11
N ALA A 124 14.55 -13.17 -13.85
CA ALA A 124 13.74 -14.08 -13.04
C ALA A 124 12.31 -14.20 -13.59
N THR A 125 11.67 -13.06 -13.93
CA THR A 125 10.29 -13.06 -14.46
C THR A 125 10.18 -13.71 -15.81
N SER A 126 11.19 -13.57 -16.71
CA SER A 126 11.21 -14.27 -18.00
C SER A 126 11.08 -15.80 -17.85
N ILE A 127 11.66 -16.37 -16.79
CA ILE A 127 11.49 -17.79 -16.52
C ILE A 127 10.03 -18.11 -16.20
N LEU A 128 9.37 -17.30 -15.40
CA LEU A 128 7.96 -17.52 -15.03
C LEU A 128 7.04 -17.36 -16.25
N GLU A 129 7.35 -16.38 -17.11
CA GLU A 129 6.64 -16.12 -18.35
C GLU A 129 6.77 -17.30 -19.33
N GLU A 130 7.98 -17.91 -19.45
CA GLU A 130 8.20 -19.12 -20.24
C GLU A 130 7.35 -20.31 -19.75
N TYR A 131 7.14 -20.44 -18.45
CA TYR A 131 6.32 -21.48 -17.85
C TYR A 131 4.83 -21.10 -17.76
N GLY A 132 4.44 -19.90 -18.14
CA GLY A 132 3.07 -19.40 -18.01
C GLY A 132 2.60 -19.24 -16.56
N ILE A 133 3.52 -18.94 -15.62
CA ILE A 133 3.22 -18.84 -14.19
C ILE A 133 2.71 -17.44 -13.85
N PRO A 134 1.54 -17.30 -13.21
CA PRO A 134 1.11 -16.04 -12.65
C PRO A 134 2.01 -15.67 -11.46
N TYR A 135 2.44 -14.40 -11.40
CA TYR A 135 3.33 -13.95 -10.35
C TYR A 135 3.03 -12.53 -9.88
N ALA A 136 3.52 -12.21 -8.68
CA ALA A 136 3.55 -10.87 -8.11
C ALA A 136 4.97 -10.53 -7.67
N LEU A 137 5.31 -9.25 -7.67
CA LEU A 137 6.63 -8.75 -7.24
C LEU A 137 6.50 -7.90 -5.98
N MET A 138 7.48 -8.01 -5.09
CA MET A 138 7.55 -7.19 -3.89
C MET A 138 8.85 -6.40 -3.84
N HIS A 139 8.74 -5.07 -3.81
CA HIS A 139 9.87 -4.24 -3.45
C HIS A 139 10.28 -4.53 -2.01
N THR A 140 11.57 -4.60 -1.75
CA THR A 140 12.12 -4.96 -0.43
C THR A 140 13.47 -4.29 -0.23
N THR A 141 13.76 -3.86 0.99
CA THR A 141 15.12 -3.52 1.44
C THR A 141 15.53 -4.50 2.54
N ASN A 142 16.61 -5.24 2.30
CA ASN A 142 17.08 -6.31 3.19
C ASN A 142 18.01 -5.75 4.28
N LEU A 143 17.49 -4.88 5.13
CA LEU A 143 18.10 -4.38 6.36
C LEU A 143 17.14 -4.65 7.53
N TYR A 144 17.62 -5.17 8.63
CA TYR A 144 16.82 -5.63 9.77
C TYR A 144 17.28 -4.97 11.08
N PRO A 145 16.66 -3.82 11.52
CA PRO A 145 15.56 -3.09 10.87
C PRO A 145 16.02 -2.19 9.71
N THR A 146 15.09 -1.88 8.80
CA THR A 146 15.30 -0.88 7.74
C THR A 146 14.99 0.52 8.26
N LYS A 147 15.91 1.47 8.08
CA LYS A 147 15.63 2.90 8.34
C LYS A 147 14.73 3.49 7.27
N PRO A 148 13.88 4.49 7.60
CA PRO A 148 12.91 5.06 6.66
C PRO A 148 13.52 5.52 5.33
N GLU A 149 14.69 6.15 5.35
CA GLU A 149 15.38 6.62 4.14
C GLU A 149 15.80 5.51 3.17
N PHE A 150 15.89 4.28 3.65
CA PHE A 150 16.25 3.12 2.84
C PHE A 150 15.05 2.30 2.33
N VAL A 151 13.82 2.66 2.70
CA VAL A 151 12.62 2.01 2.16
C VAL A 151 12.47 2.25 0.66
N ARG A 152 12.77 3.45 0.18
CA ARG A 152 12.81 3.81 -1.26
C ARG A 152 11.52 3.47 -2.00
N LEU A 153 10.37 3.96 -1.56
CA LEU A 153 9.07 3.71 -2.22
C LEU A 153 9.04 4.14 -3.70
N GLY A 154 9.91 5.08 -4.10
CA GLY A 154 10.11 5.43 -5.51
C GLY A 154 10.61 4.25 -6.36
N ALA A 155 11.38 3.31 -5.79
CA ALA A 155 11.78 2.09 -6.49
C ALA A 155 10.61 1.13 -6.69
N MET A 156 9.67 1.05 -5.72
CA MET A 156 8.41 0.31 -5.90
C MET A 156 7.60 0.91 -7.05
N GLN A 157 7.47 2.23 -7.13
CA GLN A 157 6.78 2.89 -8.23
C GLN A 157 7.50 2.70 -9.58
N GLU A 158 8.83 2.61 -9.60
CA GLU A 158 9.59 2.25 -10.79
C GLU A 158 9.21 0.84 -11.26
N MET A 159 9.15 -0.13 -10.34
CA MET A 159 8.68 -1.48 -10.67
C MET A 159 7.27 -1.48 -11.25
N MET A 160 6.33 -0.71 -10.71
CA MET A 160 4.97 -0.55 -11.24
C MET A 160 4.96 -0.01 -12.68
N ARG A 161 5.87 0.89 -13.01
CA ARG A 161 5.99 1.42 -14.38
C ARG A 161 6.60 0.43 -15.36
N VAL A 162 7.52 -0.42 -14.88
CA VAL A 162 8.24 -1.40 -15.71
C VAL A 162 7.42 -2.68 -15.92
N PHE A 163 6.72 -3.14 -14.90
CA PHE A 163 5.94 -4.39 -14.89
C PHE A 163 4.44 -4.06 -14.79
N LYS A 164 3.89 -3.47 -15.85
CA LYS A 164 2.55 -2.83 -15.84
C LYS A 164 1.38 -3.75 -15.47
N ASP A 165 1.45 -5.00 -15.88
CA ASP A 165 0.35 -5.97 -15.69
C ASP A 165 0.63 -6.96 -14.53
N VAL A 166 1.62 -6.65 -13.71
CA VAL A 166 2.05 -7.49 -12.58
C VAL A 166 1.64 -6.81 -11.27
N PRO A 167 0.99 -7.52 -10.34
CA PRO A 167 0.76 -7.00 -8.99
C PRO A 167 2.08 -6.66 -8.29
N ILE A 168 2.23 -5.42 -7.84
CA ILE A 168 3.43 -4.95 -7.13
C ILE A 168 3.07 -4.64 -5.68
N GLY A 169 3.94 -5.01 -4.75
CA GLY A 169 3.78 -4.77 -3.34
C GLY A 169 5.05 -4.36 -2.62
N LEU A 170 4.95 -4.23 -1.30
CA LEU A 170 6.06 -3.94 -0.39
C LEU A 170 6.24 -5.08 0.62
N SER A 171 7.45 -5.60 0.73
CA SER A 171 7.91 -6.39 1.89
C SER A 171 8.77 -5.49 2.76
N ASP A 172 8.27 -5.16 3.96
CA ASP A 172 8.80 -4.11 4.83
C ASP A 172 9.50 -4.68 6.06
N HIS A 173 10.66 -4.10 6.40
CA HIS A 173 11.44 -4.41 7.59
C HIS A 173 11.65 -3.18 8.50
N THR A 174 10.80 -2.16 8.36
CA THR A 174 10.82 -1.02 9.29
C THR A 174 10.16 -1.37 10.64
N GLN A 175 10.22 -0.45 11.59
CA GLN A 175 9.69 -0.66 12.94
C GLN A 175 8.24 -0.14 13.11
N SER A 176 7.56 0.27 12.03
CA SER A 176 6.20 0.79 12.10
C SER A 176 5.39 0.44 10.85
N ASN A 177 4.09 0.70 10.86
CA ASN A 177 3.20 0.50 9.71
C ASN A 177 3.32 1.59 8.62
N ALA A 178 4.08 2.67 8.87
CA ALA A 178 4.11 3.84 7.99
C ALA A 178 4.51 3.52 6.55
N ALA A 179 5.54 2.67 6.35
CA ALA A 179 5.99 2.27 5.01
C ALA A 179 4.91 1.49 4.25
N CYS A 180 4.24 0.55 4.92
CA CYS A 180 3.13 -0.23 4.33
C CYS A 180 1.93 0.65 3.97
N LEU A 181 1.54 1.57 4.85
CA LEU A 181 0.44 2.50 4.60
C LEU A 181 0.74 3.42 3.42
N ALA A 182 1.96 3.97 3.37
CA ALA A 182 2.42 4.77 2.24
C ALA A 182 2.49 3.95 0.93
N ALA A 183 2.93 2.69 0.99
CA ALA A 183 2.95 1.82 -0.18
C ALA A 183 1.54 1.58 -0.74
N VAL A 184 0.55 1.33 0.13
CA VAL A 184 -0.86 1.17 -0.28
C VAL A 184 -1.39 2.45 -0.92
N ALA A 185 -1.10 3.62 -0.34
CA ALA A 185 -1.49 4.92 -0.91
C ALA A 185 -0.85 5.17 -2.29
N LEU A 186 0.33 4.60 -2.55
CA LEU A 186 1.02 4.65 -3.84
C LEU A 186 0.60 3.54 -4.82
N GLY A 187 -0.36 2.68 -4.46
CA GLY A 187 -0.93 1.66 -5.33
C GLY A 187 -0.41 0.24 -5.12
N ALA A 188 0.26 -0.06 -4.01
CA ALA A 188 0.67 -1.43 -3.70
C ALA A 188 -0.54 -2.36 -3.60
N ASN A 189 -0.45 -3.52 -4.23
CA ASN A 189 -1.48 -4.55 -4.24
C ASN A 189 -1.37 -5.51 -3.04
N LEU A 190 -0.18 -5.64 -2.46
CA LEU A 190 0.11 -6.52 -1.33
C LEU A 190 1.19 -5.89 -0.44
N VAL A 191 1.13 -6.19 0.84
CA VAL A 191 2.15 -5.80 1.83
C VAL A 191 2.50 -6.99 2.70
N GLU A 192 3.75 -7.07 3.09
CA GLU A 192 4.30 -8.11 3.95
C GLU A 192 5.14 -7.48 5.06
N ARG A 193 4.97 -7.96 6.28
CA ARG A 193 5.84 -7.63 7.43
C ARG A 193 6.09 -8.85 8.29
N HIS A 194 7.21 -8.87 8.99
CA HIS A 194 7.48 -9.82 10.05
C HIS A 194 6.43 -9.71 11.15
N PHE A 195 6.06 -10.85 11.74
CA PHE A 195 5.02 -10.95 12.76
C PHE A 195 5.51 -11.74 13.96
N THR A 196 5.13 -11.29 15.15
CA THR A 196 5.32 -12.02 16.41
C THR A 196 4.04 -11.99 17.23
N ASP A 197 3.84 -12.99 18.08
CA ASP A 197 2.74 -12.98 19.05
C ASP A 197 2.97 -12.00 20.20
N THR A 198 4.23 -11.63 20.45
CA THR A 198 4.61 -10.64 21.46
C THR A 198 6.00 -10.06 21.18
N MET A 199 6.14 -8.75 21.35
CA MET A 199 7.43 -8.03 21.24
C MET A 199 8.42 -8.35 22.37
N LYS A 200 7.99 -9.15 23.37
CA LYS A 200 8.86 -9.59 24.48
C LYS A 200 9.73 -10.81 24.14
N ARG A 201 9.56 -11.41 22.97
CA ARG A 201 10.43 -12.50 22.49
C ARG A 201 11.81 -11.97 22.18
N THR A 202 12.79 -12.86 22.25
CA THR A 202 14.15 -12.61 21.78
C THR A 202 14.35 -13.24 20.41
N GLY A 203 15.03 -12.54 19.51
CA GLY A 203 15.33 -13.02 18.15
C GLY A 203 15.79 -11.88 17.25
N PRO A 204 16.49 -12.15 16.16
CA PRO A 204 17.11 -11.15 15.31
C PRO A 204 16.06 -10.24 14.62
N ASP A 205 14.87 -10.76 14.31
CA ASP A 205 13.85 -10.06 13.54
C ASP A 205 12.70 -9.49 14.39
N ILE A 206 12.71 -9.70 15.71
CA ILE A 206 11.67 -9.18 16.60
C ILE A 206 11.57 -7.66 16.53
N VAL A 207 12.71 -6.97 16.41
CA VAL A 207 12.79 -5.51 16.34
C VAL A 207 12.02 -4.90 15.15
N CYS A 208 11.88 -5.62 14.04
CA CYS A 208 11.12 -5.22 12.85
C CYS A 208 9.79 -5.98 12.68
N SER A 209 9.42 -6.79 13.67
CA SER A 209 8.15 -7.50 13.68
C SER A 209 7.00 -6.62 14.19
N MET A 210 5.82 -6.91 13.74
CA MET A 210 4.56 -6.38 14.30
C MET A 210 3.92 -7.42 15.21
N ASP A 211 3.24 -6.98 16.24
CA ASP A 211 2.39 -7.82 17.07
C ASP A 211 0.93 -7.85 16.57
N GLU A 212 0.05 -8.50 17.36
CA GLU A 212 -1.38 -8.63 17.02
C GLU A 212 -2.08 -7.28 16.89
N ALA A 213 -1.75 -6.31 17.75
CA ALA A 213 -2.37 -5.00 17.75
C ALA A 213 -1.93 -4.17 16.52
N GLU A 214 -0.64 -4.16 16.22
CA GLU A 214 -0.10 -3.47 15.04
C GLU A 214 -0.62 -4.07 13.73
N LEU A 215 -0.72 -5.40 13.63
CA LEU A 215 -1.31 -6.07 12.47
C LEU A 215 -2.78 -5.69 12.28
N LYS A 216 -3.56 -5.65 13.37
CA LYS A 216 -4.97 -5.23 13.31
C LYS A 216 -5.11 -3.79 12.84
N ASN A 217 -4.25 -2.89 13.35
CA ASN A 217 -4.21 -1.49 12.90
C ASN A 217 -3.84 -1.41 11.42
N LEU A 218 -2.78 -2.10 10.98
CA LEU A 218 -2.37 -2.12 9.57
C LEU A 218 -3.52 -2.56 8.66
N LEU A 219 -4.24 -3.62 9.01
CA LEU A 219 -5.36 -4.13 8.22
C LEU A 219 -6.55 -3.17 8.15
N ASN A 220 -6.82 -2.43 9.22
CA ASN A 220 -7.89 -1.43 9.24
C ASN A 220 -7.49 -0.18 8.44
N ASP A 221 -6.30 0.36 8.72
CA ASP A 221 -5.80 1.58 8.08
C ASP A 221 -5.63 1.38 6.56
N THR A 222 -5.16 0.21 6.11
CA THR A 222 -5.07 -0.09 4.67
C THR A 222 -6.43 -0.14 3.99
N LYS A 223 -7.48 -0.66 4.65
CA LYS A 223 -8.85 -0.64 4.12
C LYS A 223 -9.38 0.79 4.00
N ASP A 224 -9.08 1.65 4.97
CA ASP A 224 -9.54 3.03 4.94
C ASP A 224 -8.76 3.84 3.89
N ILE A 225 -7.44 3.66 3.78
CA ILE A 225 -6.65 4.24 2.69
C ILE A 225 -7.21 3.83 1.33
N TYR A 226 -7.53 2.55 1.14
CA TYR A 226 -8.10 2.08 -0.12
C TYR A 226 -9.41 2.80 -0.50
N LYS A 227 -10.28 3.09 0.48
CA LYS A 227 -11.50 3.88 0.26
C LYS A 227 -11.21 5.35 -0.08
N MET A 228 -10.07 5.88 0.40
CA MET A 228 -9.64 7.26 0.12
C MET A 228 -9.05 7.43 -1.28
N LEU A 229 -8.64 6.34 -1.92
CA LEU A 229 -8.07 6.38 -3.27
C LEU A 229 -9.19 6.60 -4.29
N GLY A 230 -8.92 7.46 -5.25
CA GLY A 230 -9.86 7.73 -6.33
C GLY A 230 -10.58 9.07 -6.19
N GLY A 231 -11.66 9.21 -6.95
CA GLY A 231 -12.39 10.47 -7.05
C GLY A 231 -11.78 11.44 -8.08
N LYS A 232 -12.50 12.53 -8.34
CA LYS A 232 -12.06 13.64 -9.19
C LYS A 232 -11.99 14.90 -8.34
N LYS A 233 -11.25 15.91 -8.79
CA LYS A 233 -11.26 17.22 -8.13
C LYS A 233 -12.50 18.01 -8.53
N GLU A 234 -13.61 17.72 -7.86
CA GLU A 234 -14.89 18.39 -8.01
C GLU A 234 -15.57 18.49 -6.64
N ALA A 235 -16.59 19.34 -6.53
CA ALA A 235 -17.43 19.39 -5.34
C ALA A 235 -18.29 18.12 -5.26
N ILE A 236 -18.37 17.53 -4.08
CA ILE A 236 -19.28 16.41 -3.83
C ILE A 236 -20.61 16.93 -3.24
N PRO A 237 -21.72 16.23 -3.46
CA PRO A 237 -23.05 16.66 -2.98
C PRO A 237 -23.10 16.91 -1.46
N GLU A 238 -22.33 16.14 -0.69
CA GLU A 238 -22.25 16.24 0.76
C GLU A 238 -21.65 17.57 1.24
N GLU A 239 -20.85 18.27 0.40
CA GLU A 239 -20.29 19.58 0.71
C GLU A 239 -21.29 20.71 0.56
N LYS A 240 -22.53 20.44 0.07
CA LYS A 240 -23.55 21.48 -0.13
C LYS A 240 -23.83 22.26 1.15
N VAL A 241 -23.95 21.61 2.27
CA VAL A 241 -24.18 22.26 3.56
C VAL A 241 -23.09 23.30 3.89
N THR A 242 -21.86 23.01 3.52
CA THR A 242 -20.72 23.91 3.73
C THR A 242 -20.72 25.03 2.70
N SER A 243 -20.96 24.74 1.42
CA SER A 243 -21.01 25.75 0.35
C SER A 243 -22.12 26.77 0.58
N ASP A 244 -23.27 26.34 1.11
CA ASP A 244 -24.42 27.21 1.38
C ASP A 244 -24.09 28.34 2.37
N PHE A 245 -23.22 28.11 3.37
CA PHE A 245 -22.83 29.18 4.29
C PHE A 245 -21.45 29.81 3.96
N ALA A 246 -20.55 29.08 3.29
CA ALA A 246 -19.17 29.50 3.10
C ALA A 246 -18.97 30.32 1.81
N PHE A 247 -19.70 30.04 0.77
CA PHE A 247 -19.60 30.78 -0.47
C PHE A 247 -20.21 32.18 -0.33
N ALA A 248 -19.76 33.11 -1.18
CA ALA A 248 -20.32 34.44 -1.25
C ALA A 248 -21.26 34.55 -2.48
N THR A 249 -22.21 35.44 -2.36
CA THR A 249 -23.12 35.84 -3.44
C THR A 249 -23.09 37.36 -3.63
N VAL A 250 -23.57 37.83 -4.73
CA VAL A 250 -23.64 39.27 -5.04
C VAL A 250 -24.70 39.95 -4.19
N VAL A 251 -24.33 41.05 -3.50
CA VAL A 251 -25.16 41.76 -2.52
C VAL A 251 -25.02 43.26 -2.71
N SER A 252 -26.09 44.00 -2.57
CA SER A 252 -26.06 45.47 -2.46
C SER A 252 -25.39 45.88 -1.14
N ILE A 253 -24.50 46.87 -1.19
CA ILE A 253 -23.84 47.43 0.02
C ILE A 253 -24.35 48.84 0.35
N LYS A 254 -25.20 49.38 -0.51
CA LYS A 254 -25.99 50.62 -0.35
C LYS A 254 -27.35 50.44 -0.99
N PRO A 255 -28.35 51.27 -0.64
CA PRO A 255 -29.61 51.31 -1.39
C PRO A 255 -29.34 51.69 -2.85
N ILE A 256 -30.03 51.02 -3.78
CA ILE A 256 -29.92 51.25 -5.24
C ILE A 256 -31.33 51.57 -5.77
N LYS A 257 -31.46 52.67 -6.50
CA LYS A 257 -32.75 53.04 -7.08
C LYS A 257 -33.00 52.40 -8.45
N LYS A 258 -34.24 52.18 -8.79
CA LYS A 258 -34.63 51.74 -10.13
C LYS A 258 -34.02 52.64 -11.19
N GLY A 259 -33.35 52.06 -12.17
CA GLY A 259 -32.62 52.77 -13.22
C GLY A 259 -31.20 53.14 -12.88
N GLU A 260 -30.73 52.94 -11.65
CA GLU A 260 -29.36 53.18 -11.24
C GLU A 260 -28.44 52.05 -11.73
N THR A 261 -27.20 52.40 -12.00
CA THR A 261 -26.18 51.44 -12.46
C THR A 261 -25.53 50.71 -11.27
N PHE A 262 -25.36 49.40 -11.39
CA PHE A 262 -24.54 48.62 -10.43
C PHE A 262 -23.08 48.98 -10.58
N THR A 263 -22.49 49.47 -9.49
CA THR A 263 -21.09 49.91 -9.42
C THR A 263 -20.37 49.27 -8.22
N LYS A 264 -19.03 49.37 -8.15
CA LYS A 264 -18.24 48.90 -7.01
C LYS A 264 -18.60 49.62 -5.70
N GLU A 265 -19.22 50.81 -5.75
CA GLU A 265 -19.61 51.61 -4.60
C GLU A 265 -20.93 51.16 -3.99
N ASN A 266 -21.82 50.48 -4.75
CA ASN A 266 -23.14 50.06 -4.30
C ASN A 266 -23.33 48.52 -4.30
N LEU A 267 -22.38 47.77 -4.89
CA LEU A 267 -22.45 46.32 -5.03
C LEU A 267 -21.15 45.65 -4.56
N TRP A 268 -21.27 44.55 -3.85
CA TRP A 268 -20.17 43.71 -3.44
C TRP A 268 -20.61 42.24 -3.32
N VAL A 269 -19.75 41.38 -2.74
CA VAL A 269 -20.08 40.01 -2.49
C VAL A 269 -19.99 39.71 -0.98
N LYS A 270 -20.99 39.01 -0.45
CA LYS A 270 -21.04 38.60 0.95
C LYS A 270 -21.54 37.15 1.09
N ARG A 271 -21.18 36.49 2.18
CA ARG A 271 -21.79 35.23 2.59
C ARG A 271 -23.23 35.50 3.06
N PRO A 272 -24.16 34.51 2.99
CA PRO A 272 -24.00 33.11 2.61
C PRO A 272 -24.09 32.85 1.10
N GLY A 273 -23.79 31.60 0.69
CA GLY A 273 -23.86 31.12 -0.68
C GLY A 273 -25.28 30.77 -1.20
N THR A 274 -26.31 31.22 -0.47
CA THR A 274 -27.72 30.92 -0.79
C THR A 274 -28.36 31.87 -1.81
N GLY A 275 -27.66 32.93 -2.21
CA GLY A 275 -28.14 33.88 -3.23
C GLY A 275 -28.12 33.29 -4.63
N SER A 276 -28.98 33.85 -5.51
CA SER A 276 -29.13 33.34 -6.87
C SER A 276 -28.00 33.75 -7.83
N ILE A 277 -27.19 34.72 -7.47
CA ILE A 277 -26.03 35.16 -8.25
C ILE A 277 -24.75 34.92 -7.44
N PRO A 278 -23.94 33.92 -7.78
CA PRO A 278 -22.71 33.63 -7.07
C PRO A 278 -21.64 34.70 -7.30
N ALA A 279 -20.66 34.75 -6.42
CA ALA A 279 -19.60 35.75 -6.41
C ALA A 279 -18.74 35.81 -7.69
N ASP A 280 -18.57 34.72 -8.38
CA ASP A 280 -17.82 34.62 -9.64
C ASP A 280 -18.53 35.31 -10.82
N GLU A 281 -19.81 35.66 -10.65
CA GLU A 281 -20.55 36.47 -11.62
C GLU A 281 -20.55 37.97 -11.32
N TYR A 282 -19.87 38.40 -10.23
CA TYR A 282 -19.89 39.79 -9.80
C TYR A 282 -19.51 40.76 -10.91
N GLU A 283 -18.43 40.52 -11.62
CA GLU A 283 -17.96 41.41 -12.71
C GLU A 283 -18.96 41.48 -13.87
N LYS A 284 -19.82 40.47 -14.07
CA LYS A 284 -20.86 40.49 -15.11
C LYS A 284 -22.02 41.38 -14.75
N ILE A 285 -22.20 41.69 -13.45
CA ILE A 285 -23.33 42.52 -12.98
C ILE A 285 -22.91 43.98 -12.96
N LEU A 286 -21.65 44.31 -12.79
CA LEU A 286 -21.18 45.69 -12.86
C LEU A 286 -21.51 46.32 -14.22
N GLY A 287 -22.00 47.58 -14.17
CA GLY A 287 -22.41 48.33 -15.36
C GLY A 287 -23.82 48.01 -15.85
N GLN A 288 -24.49 46.99 -15.32
CA GLN A 288 -25.91 46.73 -15.60
C GLN A 288 -26.79 47.70 -14.80
N ILE A 289 -28.07 47.76 -15.11
CA ILE A 289 -29.03 48.73 -14.56
C ILE A 289 -30.04 48.01 -13.66
N ALA A 290 -30.34 48.58 -12.50
CA ALA A 290 -31.36 48.07 -11.59
C ALA A 290 -32.76 48.20 -12.18
N ASN A 291 -33.54 47.13 -12.13
CA ASN A 291 -34.93 47.08 -12.63
C ASN A 291 -35.97 47.56 -11.59
N MET A 292 -35.58 47.63 -10.32
CA MET A 292 -36.42 48.04 -9.19
C MET A 292 -35.55 48.69 -8.11
N ASP A 293 -36.21 49.30 -7.10
CA ASP A 293 -35.53 49.78 -5.90
C ASP A 293 -35.03 48.57 -5.09
N ILE A 294 -33.80 48.63 -4.63
CA ILE A 294 -33.09 47.57 -3.87
C ILE A 294 -32.57 48.17 -2.57
N GLU A 295 -32.93 47.56 -1.46
CA GLU A 295 -32.41 47.96 -0.14
C GLU A 295 -30.93 47.58 0.02
N SER A 296 -30.25 48.23 0.95
CA SER A 296 -28.90 47.84 1.32
C SER A 296 -28.91 46.44 1.95
N ASP A 297 -27.79 45.68 1.79
CA ASP A 297 -27.58 44.34 2.35
C ASP A 297 -28.57 43.28 1.79
N THR A 298 -28.96 43.46 0.52
CA THR A 298 -29.88 42.55 -0.18
C THR A 298 -29.13 41.70 -1.18
N GLN A 299 -29.32 40.37 -1.14
CA GLN A 299 -28.81 39.47 -2.18
C GLN A 299 -29.46 39.78 -3.52
N ILE A 300 -28.65 40.04 -4.54
CA ILE A 300 -29.15 40.41 -5.88
C ILE A 300 -29.69 39.16 -6.57
N THR A 301 -30.88 39.33 -7.21
CA THR A 301 -31.48 38.29 -8.05
C THR A 301 -31.49 38.75 -9.52
N ARG A 302 -31.66 37.79 -10.43
CA ARG A 302 -31.72 38.08 -11.89
C ARG A 302 -32.87 39.04 -12.25
N GLU A 303 -33.95 39.00 -11.48
CA GLU A 303 -35.14 39.86 -11.69
C GLU A 303 -34.88 41.33 -11.33
N MET A 304 -33.91 41.57 -10.44
CA MET A 304 -33.50 42.94 -10.05
C MET A 304 -32.66 43.63 -11.12
N ILE A 305 -32.26 42.93 -12.17
CA ILE A 305 -31.41 43.43 -13.23
C ILE A 305 -32.25 43.65 -14.49
N LYS A 306 -32.10 44.82 -15.12
CA LYS A 306 -32.80 45.15 -16.37
C LYS A 306 -32.26 44.29 -17.50
N LYS A 307 -33.15 43.62 -18.21
CA LYS A 307 -32.81 42.84 -19.40
C LYS A 307 -32.43 43.74 -20.56
#